data_d04f4fd4f2921f918d946539d3a9efa8
#
_entry.id   d04f4fd4f2921f918d946539d3a9efa8
#
_cell.length_a   1.000
_cell.length_b   1.000
_cell.length_c   1.000
_cell.angle_alpha   90.00
_cell.angle_beta   90.00
_cell.angle_gamma   90.00
#
_symmetry.space_group_name_H-M   'P 1'
#
loop_
_entity.id
_entity.type
_entity.pdbx_description
1 polymer ?
#
loop_
_entity_poly.entity_id
_entity_poly.type
_entity_poly.pdbx_seq_one_letter_code
_entity_poly.pdbx_strand_id
1 'polypeptide(L)'
;GYRSKLDLIYIDPPFYSNSTYSHRIDLIYKDKKQSIETHGYSDTWKGGIKEYLEMMSLRLFLMKELMSDRATIYLHLDYRTVHYMKIIMDCIFGKDNFLNEIIWAYKSGGTSKKYFSRKHDNILVYTKSKNYIFNPQKEKSYNRDFRPYKFKDVKEYEDELGWYTLVNLKDVWNLNMVGRTSKERVGYRTQKPESLLERIILSSSEEDSIIADFFAGSGTTAVVAQKNKRRWILSDSGDISTSIIRKRVGEIANEGYTILNMNEFKYEDRMRFDLKKESSEESIIYKFNFMNYDIDVDSLELNNKKSQILKKIVKDSHLELVDYIGIGHLTNKNEINIIYEGLRKQDRLII
;
A
#
# COMPACT_ATOMS: atom_id res chain seq x y z
N GLY A 1 12.12 -7.50 19.22
CA GLY A 1 10.99 -6.58 19.02
C GLY A 1 11.39 -5.31 18.30
N TYR A 2 10.41 -4.55 17.79
CA TYR A 2 10.62 -3.36 16.94
C TYR A 2 10.51 -2.03 17.71
N ARG A 3 10.48 -2.05 19.03
CA ARG A 3 10.44 -0.82 19.85
C ARG A 3 11.64 0.06 19.54
N SER A 4 11.40 1.34 19.27
CA SER A 4 12.41 2.35 18.91
C SER A 4 13.30 1.99 17.70
N LYS A 5 12.73 1.29 16.69
CA LYS A 5 13.49 0.84 15.51
C LYS A 5 12.95 1.31 14.16
N LEU A 6 11.71 1.82 14.12
CA LEU A 6 11.12 2.29 12.86
C LEU A 6 11.62 3.69 12.55
N ASP A 7 12.12 3.92 11.34
CA ASP A 7 12.67 5.21 10.92
C ASP A 7 11.63 6.08 10.22
N LEU A 8 10.64 5.47 9.59
CA LEU A 8 9.54 6.18 8.94
C LEU A 8 8.24 5.39 9.14
N ILE A 9 7.19 6.09 9.50
CA ILE A 9 5.84 5.57 9.49
C ILE A 9 4.99 6.41 8.53
N TYR A 10 4.36 5.76 7.55
CA TYR A 10 3.29 6.34 6.76
C TYR A 10 2.02 5.57 7.03
N ILE A 11 0.91 6.27 7.24
CA ILE A 11 -0.41 5.64 7.38
C ILE A 11 -1.49 6.42 6.65
N ASP A 12 -2.39 5.67 6.01
CA ASP A 12 -3.58 6.13 5.30
C ASP A 12 -4.82 5.42 5.88
N PRO A 13 -5.23 5.79 7.12
CA PRO A 13 -6.33 5.12 7.81
C PRO A 13 -7.68 5.45 7.15
N PRO A 14 -8.79 4.78 7.53
CA PRO A 14 -10.12 5.21 7.16
C PRO A 14 -10.37 6.70 7.47
N PHE A 15 -11.10 7.42 6.61
CA PHE A 15 -11.28 8.89 6.71
C PHE A 15 -12.58 9.31 7.38
N TYR A 16 -13.26 8.40 8.07
CA TYR A 16 -14.58 8.68 8.62
C TYR A 16 -15.61 9.04 7.51
N SER A 17 -15.57 8.29 6.42
CA SER A 17 -16.38 8.57 5.23
C SER A 17 -17.82 8.08 5.34
N ASN A 18 -18.14 7.28 6.37
CA ASN A 18 -19.41 6.56 6.54
C ASN A 18 -19.79 5.72 5.30
N SER A 19 -18.79 5.13 4.66
CA SER A 19 -18.94 4.33 3.44
C SER A 19 -18.36 2.94 3.62
N THR A 20 -18.98 1.97 2.96
CA THR A 20 -18.41 0.63 2.81
C THR A 20 -17.72 0.54 1.45
N TYR A 21 -16.50 0.06 1.45
CA TYR A 21 -15.69 -0.09 0.24
C TYR A 21 -15.71 -1.54 -0.21
N SER A 22 -15.99 -1.74 -1.50
CA SER A 22 -15.92 -3.05 -2.15
C SER A 22 -14.73 -3.12 -3.09
N HIS A 23 -14.22 -4.33 -3.29
CA HIS A 23 -13.20 -4.62 -4.27
C HIS A 23 -13.75 -5.43 -5.41
N ARG A 24 -13.20 -5.21 -6.59
CA ARG A 24 -13.54 -5.95 -7.79
C ARG A 24 -12.39 -6.88 -8.13
N ILE A 25 -12.67 -8.18 -8.13
CA ILE A 25 -11.77 -9.22 -8.60
C ILE A 25 -12.22 -9.57 -10.02
N ASP A 26 -11.31 -9.44 -10.98
CA ASP A 26 -11.54 -9.79 -12.36
C ASP A 26 -10.94 -11.20 -12.62
N LEU A 27 -11.78 -12.14 -13.00
CA LEU A 27 -11.43 -13.50 -13.37
C LEU A 27 -11.61 -13.69 -14.88
N ILE A 28 -10.70 -14.40 -15.51
CA ILE A 28 -10.84 -14.80 -16.92
C ILE A 28 -11.27 -16.27 -16.92
N TYR A 29 -12.46 -16.55 -17.46
CA TYR A 29 -12.98 -17.90 -17.58
C TYR A 29 -13.53 -18.13 -18.99
N LYS A 30 -12.98 -19.12 -19.71
CA LYS A 30 -13.33 -19.42 -21.12
C LYS A 30 -13.29 -18.15 -21.98
N ASP A 31 -12.17 -17.39 -21.93
CA ASP A 31 -11.92 -16.14 -22.65
C ASP A 31 -12.93 -15.00 -22.35
N LYS A 32 -13.74 -15.15 -21.30
CA LYS A 32 -14.68 -14.13 -20.84
C LYS A 32 -14.24 -13.58 -19.50
N LYS A 33 -14.12 -12.27 -19.44
CA LYS A 33 -13.87 -11.56 -18.18
C LYS A 33 -15.12 -11.63 -17.29
N GLN A 34 -14.99 -12.22 -16.12
CA GLN A 34 -15.98 -12.23 -15.05
C GLN A 34 -15.49 -11.31 -13.94
N SER A 35 -16.39 -10.51 -13.37
CA SER A 35 -16.01 -9.61 -12.28
C SER A 35 -16.83 -9.94 -11.04
N ILE A 36 -16.15 -10.17 -9.94
CA ILE A 36 -16.74 -10.42 -8.63
C ILE A 36 -16.42 -9.22 -7.74
N GLU A 37 -17.46 -8.62 -7.15
CA GLU A 37 -17.26 -7.64 -6.08
C GLU A 37 -17.31 -8.35 -4.74
N THR A 38 -16.28 -8.14 -3.93
CA THR A 38 -16.22 -8.63 -2.55
C THR A 38 -16.21 -7.45 -1.59
N HIS A 39 -16.56 -7.70 -0.34
CA HIS A 39 -16.45 -6.71 0.72
C HIS A 39 -14.96 -6.38 0.94
N GLY A 40 -14.62 -5.10 0.93
CA GLY A 40 -13.28 -4.62 1.26
C GLY A 40 -13.18 -4.27 2.74
N TYR A 41 -13.43 -3.01 3.07
CA TYR A 41 -13.49 -2.56 4.47
C TYR A 41 -14.65 -1.59 4.67
N SER A 42 -15.12 -1.50 5.92
CA SER A 42 -16.15 -0.56 6.32
C SER A 42 -15.52 0.60 7.05
N ASP A 43 -15.81 1.83 6.60
CA ASP A 43 -15.44 3.07 7.27
C ASP A 43 -16.68 3.68 7.94
N THR A 44 -17.43 2.83 8.69
CA THR A 44 -18.64 3.20 9.40
C THR A 44 -18.41 3.06 10.90
N TRP A 45 -18.83 4.06 11.66
CA TRP A 45 -18.52 4.19 13.08
C TRP A 45 -19.81 4.38 13.88
N LYS A 46 -20.24 3.36 14.63
CA LYS A 46 -21.48 3.38 15.41
C LYS A 46 -21.43 4.42 16.53
N GLY A 47 -20.27 4.56 17.17
CA GLY A 47 -20.01 5.58 18.21
C GLY A 47 -19.64 6.96 17.68
N GLY A 48 -19.74 7.16 16.36
CA GLY A 48 -19.45 8.44 15.70
C GLY A 48 -17.98 8.80 15.71
N ILE A 49 -17.69 10.10 15.58
CA ILE A 49 -16.32 10.62 15.52
C ILE A 49 -15.49 10.27 16.77
N LYS A 50 -16.12 10.16 17.93
CA LYS A 50 -15.43 9.80 19.18
C LYS A 50 -14.76 8.43 19.08
N GLU A 51 -15.48 7.41 18.62
CA GLU A 51 -14.96 6.05 18.44
C GLU A 51 -13.78 6.04 17.46
N TYR A 52 -13.89 6.77 16.35
CA TYR A 52 -12.81 6.92 15.39
C TYR A 52 -11.55 7.53 16.02
N LEU A 53 -11.71 8.64 16.77
CA LEU A 53 -10.59 9.33 17.39
C LEU A 53 -9.93 8.49 18.49
N GLU A 54 -10.71 7.74 19.28
CA GLU A 54 -10.19 6.81 20.29
C GLU A 54 -9.35 5.69 19.61
N MET A 55 -9.88 5.08 18.56
CA MET A 55 -9.19 4.06 17.78
C MET A 55 -7.86 4.57 17.23
N MET A 56 -7.84 5.75 16.65
CA MET A 56 -6.63 6.35 16.09
C MET A 56 -5.63 6.76 17.19
N SER A 57 -6.09 7.35 18.28
CA SER A 57 -5.23 7.82 19.37
C SER A 57 -4.41 6.68 19.98
N LEU A 58 -5.05 5.54 20.25
CA LEU A 58 -4.37 4.36 20.79
C LEU A 58 -3.29 3.83 19.84
N ARG A 59 -3.59 3.76 18.55
CA ARG A 59 -2.63 3.30 17.53
C ARG A 59 -1.46 4.26 17.36
N LEU A 60 -1.72 5.56 17.31
CA LEU A 60 -0.67 6.57 17.20
C LEU A 60 0.27 6.58 18.40
N PHE A 61 -0.28 6.36 19.60
CA PHE A 61 0.53 6.21 20.80
C PHE A 61 1.48 5.02 20.71
N LEU A 62 0.97 3.85 20.28
CA LEU A 62 1.79 2.66 20.05
C LEU A 62 2.83 2.86 18.93
N MET A 63 2.44 3.52 17.84
CA MET A 63 3.36 3.83 16.75
C MET A 63 4.52 4.71 17.23
N LYS A 64 4.26 5.69 18.08
CA LYS A 64 5.31 6.53 18.68
C LYS A 64 6.34 5.70 19.47
N GLU A 65 5.91 4.64 20.17
CA GLU A 65 6.81 3.73 20.90
C GLU A 65 7.69 2.90 19.95
N LEU A 66 7.20 2.62 18.73
CA LEU A 66 7.97 1.87 17.72
C LEU A 66 8.99 2.75 16.98
N MET A 67 8.77 4.06 16.92
CA MET A 67 9.63 5.01 16.22
C MET A 67 11.03 5.10 16.86
N SER A 68 12.05 5.11 16.01
CA SER A 68 13.42 5.48 16.42
C SER A 68 13.50 6.97 16.79
N ASP A 69 14.56 7.40 17.45
CA ASP A 69 14.74 8.83 17.79
C ASP A 69 14.89 9.72 16.55
N ARG A 70 15.25 9.14 15.40
CA ARG A 70 15.39 9.85 14.11
C ARG A 70 14.14 9.78 13.23
N ALA A 71 13.07 9.16 13.72
CA ALA A 71 11.91 8.82 12.91
C ALA A 71 10.96 9.98 12.66
N THR A 72 10.29 9.89 11.52
CA THR A 72 9.18 10.77 11.11
C THR A 72 7.92 9.95 10.87
N ILE A 73 6.75 10.48 11.24
CA ILE A 73 5.44 9.91 10.93
C ILE A 73 4.66 10.84 10.00
N TYR A 74 4.05 10.25 8.98
CA TYR A 74 3.15 10.88 8.02
C TYR A 74 1.74 10.32 8.19
N LEU A 75 0.80 11.13 8.63
CA LEU A 75 -0.61 10.76 8.81
C LEU A 75 -1.42 11.40 7.68
N HIS A 76 -1.88 10.57 6.75
CA HIS A 76 -2.66 10.97 5.59
C HIS A 76 -4.15 10.97 5.95
N LEU A 77 -4.84 12.07 5.68
CA LEU A 77 -6.22 12.31 6.06
C LEU A 77 -6.90 13.21 5.04
N ASP A 78 -8.23 13.25 5.09
CA ASP A 78 -8.98 14.27 4.39
C ASP A 78 -9.56 15.33 5.34
N TYR A 79 -10.30 16.28 4.78
CA TYR A 79 -10.91 17.40 5.50
C TYR A 79 -11.84 17.00 6.65
N ARG A 80 -12.33 15.73 6.72
CA ARG A 80 -13.26 15.29 7.75
C ARG A 80 -12.59 15.11 9.11
N THR A 81 -11.35 14.68 9.10
CA THR A 81 -10.64 14.21 10.30
C THR A 81 -9.34 14.95 10.59
N VAL A 82 -8.73 15.61 9.60
CA VAL A 82 -7.41 16.25 9.76
C VAL A 82 -7.33 17.23 10.93
N HIS A 83 -8.34 18.07 11.13
CA HIS A 83 -8.33 19.09 12.20
C HIS A 83 -8.40 18.47 13.60
N TYR A 84 -9.17 17.40 13.80
CA TYR A 84 -9.21 16.66 15.05
C TYR A 84 -7.90 15.94 15.30
N MET A 85 -7.39 15.29 14.28
CA MET A 85 -6.14 14.52 14.38
C MET A 85 -4.93 15.42 14.59
N LYS A 86 -4.92 16.65 14.08
CA LYS A 86 -3.87 17.64 14.39
C LYS A 86 -3.73 17.89 15.89
N ILE A 87 -4.86 18.06 16.59
CA ILE A 87 -4.87 18.27 18.06
C ILE A 87 -4.35 17.01 18.78
N ILE A 88 -4.80 15.82 18.36
CA ILE A 88 -4.36 14.55 18.95
C ILE A 88 -2.86 14.33 18.72
N MET A 89 -2.36 14.59 17.52
CA MET A 89 -0.94 14.49 17.19
C MET A 89 -0.10 15.47 18.02
N ASP A 90 -0.58 16.69 18.26
CA ASP A 90 0.08 17.65 19.14
C ASP A 90 0.19 17.11 20.59
N CYS A 91 -0.86 16.45 21.09
CA CYS A 91 -0.84 15.83 22.42
C CYS A 91 0.11 14.63 22.50
N ILE A 92 0.15 13.80 21.46
CA ILE A 92 0.96 12.56 21.46
C ILE A 92 2.43 12.86 21.17
N PHE A 93 2.73 13.58 20.10
CA PHE A 93 4.09 13.81 19.61
C PHE A 93 4.73 15.08 20.17
N GLY A 94 3.93 16.03 20.65
CA GLY A 94 4.34 17.35 21.06
C GLY A 94 4.25 18.36 19.92
N LYS A 95 3.69 19.53 20.21
CA LYS A 95 3.49 20.61 19.23
C LYS A 95 4.79 21.03 18.53
N ASP A 96 5.90 21.03 19.27
CA ASP A 96 7.20 21.44 18.73
C ASP A 96 7.80 20.44 17.74
N ASN A 97 7.28 19.21 17.69
CA ASN A 97 7.69 18.17 16.75
C ASN A 97 6.84 18.14 15.46
N PHE A 98 5.89 19.05 15.32
CA PHE A 98 5.19 19.27 14.07
C PHE A 98 6.14 19.88 13.03
N LEU A 99 6.26 19.25 11.86
CA LEU A 99 7.06 19.75 10.75
C LEU A 99 6.22 20.49 9.72
N ASN A 100 5.25 19.78 9.13
CA ASN A 100 4.43 20.30 8.04
C ASN A 100 3.00 19.73 8.05
N GLU A 101 2.08 20.47 7.49
CA GLU A 101 0.88 19.97 6.86
C GLU A 101 1.11 20.01 5.34
N ILE A 102 1.23 18.83 4.73
CA ILE A 102 1.38 18.71 3.28
C ILE A 102 0.00 18.66 2.66
N ILE A 103 -0.23 19.50 1.66
CA ILE A 103 -1.44 19.49 0.84
C ILE A 103 -1.16 18.69 -0.43
N TRP A 104 -1.70 17.47 -0.50
CA TRP A 104 -1.64 16.68 -1.74
C TRP A 104 -2.83 17.06 -2.64
N ALA A 105 -2.59 17.91 -3.60
CA ALA A 105 -3.57 18.33 -4.59
C ALA A 105 -3.53 17.42 -5.82
N TYR A 106 -4.71 16.98 -6.27
CA TYR A 106 -4.84 16.05 -7.38
C TYR A 106 -5.98 16.41 -8.33
N LYS A 107 -5.82 16.02 -9.59
CA LYS A 107 -6.88 16.14 -10.58
C LYS A 107 -7.82 14.95 -10.45
N SER A 108 -9.09 15.21 -10.19
CA SER A 108 -10.14 14.19 -10.19
C SER A 108 -11.38 14.72 -10.90
N GLY A 109 -12.18 13.83 -11.48
CA GLY A 109 -13.46 14.19 -12.09
C GLY A 109 -14.47 14.76 -11.09
N GLY A 110 -15.58 15.28 -11.60
CA GLY A 110 -16.68 15.82 -10.81
C GLY A 110 -16.47 17.29 -10.42
N THR A 111 -17.55 18.04 -10.49
CA THR A 111 -17.63 19.45 -10.07
C THR A 111 -18.87 19.62 -9.20
N SER A 112 -18.86 20.59 -8.30
CA SER A 112 -20.01 20.97 -7.50
C SER A 112 -20.48 22.37 -7.89
N LYS A 113 -21.81 22.57 -7.92
CA LYS A 113 -22.42 23.88 -8.09
C LYS A 113 -22.75 24.58 -6.77
N LYS A 114 -22.60 23.86 -5.63
CA LYS A 114 -23.00 24.35 -4.30
C LYS A 114 -21.81 24.73 -3.40
N TYR A 115 -20.61 24.20 -3.69
CA TYR A 115 -19.38 24.44 -2.92
C TYR A 115 -18.15 24.24 -3.81
N PHE A 116 -17.00 24.68 -3.35
CA PHE A 116 -15.73 24.42 -4.03
C PHE A 116 -15.43 22.92 -4.06
N SER A 117 -15.10 22.38 -5.24
CA SER A 117 -14.78 20.95 -5.38
C SER A 117 -13.55 20.58 -4.56
N ARG A 118 -13.69 19.56 -3.71
CA ARG A 118 -12.60 19.06 -2.87
C ARG A 118 -11.63 18.25 -3.72
N LYS A 119 -10.41 18.73 -3.86
CA LYS A 119 -9.39 18.20 -4.77
C LYS A 119 -8.03 18.06 -4.09
N HIS A 120 -8.04 17.85 -2.78
CA HIS A 120 -6.82 17.58 -2.01
C HIS A 120 -7.12 16.73 -0.79
N ASP A 121 -6.08 16.07 -0.33
CA ASP A 121 -5.99 15.47 0.98
C ASP A 121 -4.85 16.15 1.76
N ASN A 122 -4.81 15.96 3.06
CA ASN A 122 -3.85 16.55 3.99
C ASN A 122 -2.95 15.44 4.55
N ILE A 123 -1.65 15.72 4.70
CA ILE A 123 -0.72 14.81 5.35
C ILE A 123 -0.03 15.56 6.48
N LEU A 124 -0.34 15.17 7.73
CA LEU A 124 0.31 15.74 8.91
C LEU A 124 1.66 15.07 9.14
N VAL A 125 2.72 15.85 9.31
CA VAL A 125 4.09 15.35 9.45
C VAL A 125 4.62 15.72 10.82
N TYR A 126 4.99 14.69 11.59
CA TYR A 126 5.59 14.85 12.93
C TYR A 126 6.85 14.02 13.06
N THR A 127 7.78 14.51 13.87
CA THR A 127 8.99 13.77 14.23
C THR A 127 8.90 13.16 15.62
N LYS A 128 9.71 12.13 15.88
CA LYS A 128 9.87 11.57 17.23
C LYS A 128 10.64 12.54 18.13
N SER A 129 11.68 13.16 17.61
CA SER A 129 12.57 14.10 18.31
C SER A 129 13.07 15.20 17.37
N LYS A 130 13.96 16.06 17.85
CA LYS A 130 14.63 17.07 17.02
C LYS A 130 15.75 16.51 16.14
N ASN A 131 16.19 15.29 16.40
CA ASN A 131 17.22 14.59 15.61
C ASN A 131 16.57 13.67 14.57
N TYR A 132 15.93 14.23 13.55
CA TYR A 132 15.21 13.47 12.53
C TYR A 132 15.94 13.45 11.19
N ILE A 133 15.63 12.43 10.39
CA ILE A 133 16.13 12.31 9.01
C ILE A 133 15.29 13.22 8.11
N PHE A 134 15.96 14.13 7.38
CA PHE A 134 15.32 14.92 6.34
C PHE A 134 16.28 15.15 5.16
N ASN A 135 15.95 14.59 4.02
CA ASN A 135 16.67 14.72 2.75
C ASN A 135 15.87 15.63 1.80
N PRO A 136 16.25 16.91 1.63
CA PRO A 136 15.50 17.84 0.78
C PRO A 136 15.40 17.34 -0.65
N GLN A 137 14.17 17.11 -1.13
CA GLN A 137 13.90 16.75 -2.51
C GLN A 137 13.77 18.03 -3.36
N LYS A 138 14.03 17.90 -4.67
CA LYS A 138 13.95 19.01 -5.61
C LYS A 138 12.77 18.86 -6.55
N GLU A 139 12.20 19.99 -6.92
CA GLU A 139 11.19 20.08 -7.98
C GLU A 139 11.56 21.15 -9.01
N LYS A 140 11.02 21.01 -10.22
CA LYS A 140 11.15 22.04 -11.27
C LYS A 140 10.28 23.23 -10.92
N SER A 141 10.89 24.40 -10.88
CA SER A 141 10.19 25.68 -10.81
C SER A 141 10.41 26.42 -12.13
N TYR A 142 9.39 26.42 -12.99
CA TYR A 142 9.49 27.11 -14.27
C TYR A 142 9.57 28.61 -14.07
N ASN A 143 10.47 29.21 -14.82
CA ASN A 143 10.63 30.64 -14.85
C ASN A 143 9.38 31.34 -15.43
N ARG A 144 9.15 32.56 -15.04
CA ARG A 144 8.06 33.34 -15.61
C ARG A 144 8.23 33.44 -17.14
N ASP A 145 7.16 33.25 -17.87
CA ASP A 145 7.12 33.22 -19.34
C ASP A 145 8.05 32.15 -19.96
N PHE A 146 8.50 31.16 -19.18
CA PHE A 146 9.36 30.06 -19.59
C PHE A 146 10.69 30.51 -20.22
N ARG A 147 11.18 31.72 -19.89
CA ARG A 147 12.42 32.32 -20.41
C ARG A 147 13.54 32.23 -19.37
N PRO A 148 14.83 32.29 -19.81
CA PRO A 148 15.94 32.30 -18.86
C PRO A 148 15.97 33.62 -18.09
N TYR A 149 16.21 33.56 -16.79
CA TYR A 149 16.40 34.76 -15.96
C TYR A 149 17.81 35.28 -16.02
N LYS A 150 18.83 34.41 -16.27
CA LYS A 150 20.26 34.74 -16.29
C LYS A 150 20.76 35.36 -14.98
N PHE A 151 20.18 34.96 -13.83
CA PHE A 151 20.66 35.42 -12.53
C PHE A 151 22.06 34.86 -12.25
N LYS A 152 22.92 35.68 -11.69
CA LYS A 152 24.23 35.28 -11.24
C LYS A 152 24.07 34.16 -10.17
N ASP A 153 24.87 33.14 -10.26
CA ASP A 153 24.92 31.99 -9.32
C ASP A 153 23.66 31.10 -9.24
N VAL A 154 22.69 31.28 -10.16
CA VAL A 154 21.50 30.43 -10.28
C VAL A 154 21.68 29.50 -11.47
N LYS A 155 21.73 28.19 -11.24
CA LYS A 155 21.76 27.18 -12.31
C LYS A 155 20.38 27.00 -12.87
N GLU A 156 20.21 27.32 -14.15
CA GLU A 156 18.99 27.15 -14.90
C GLU A 156 19.08 25.94 -15.84
N TYR A 157 17.95 25.36 -16.15
CA TYR A 157 17.80 24.22 -17.05
C TYR A 157 16.68 24.51 -18.04
N GLU A 158 16.69 23.82 -19.18
CA GLU A 158 15.68 23.93 -20.21
C GLU A 158 15.11 22.55 -20.54
N ASP A 159 13.82 22.46 -20.78
CA ASP A 159 13.14 21.32 -21.35
C ASP A 159 12.09 21.76 -22.39
N GLU A 160 11.25 20.84 -22.86
CA GLU A 160 10.22 21.10 -23.88
C GLU A 160 9.22 22.20 -23.49
N LEU A 161 9.02 22.46 -22.20
CA LEU A 161 8.13 23.51 -21.70
C LEU A 161 8.85 24.86 -21.57
N GLY A 162 10.19 24.86 -21.44
CA GLY A 162 11.01 26.05 -21.33
C GLY A 162 11.97 26.02 -20.12
N TRP A 163 12.41 27.21 -19.72
CA TRP A 163 13.44 27.36 -18.69
C TRP A 163 12.89 27.20 -17.27
N TYR A 164 13.64 26.49 -16.43
CA TYR A 164 13.31 26.25 -15.02
C TYR A 164 14.55 26.20 -14.13
N THR A 165 14.34 26.36 -12.85
CA THR A 165 15.32 26.11 -11.80
C THR A 165 14.89 24.92 -10.94
N LEU A 166 15.83 24.28 -10.27
CA LEU A 166 15.54 23.26 -9.27
C LEU A 166 15.47 23.92 -7.89
N VAL A 167 14.28 23.90 -7.31
CA VAL A 167 14.03 24.42 -5.95
C VAL A 167 13.72 23.28 -4.98
N ASN A 168 13.85 23.54 -3.69
CA ASN A 168 13.41 22.57 -2.69
C ASN A 168 11.90 22.35 -2.82
N LEU A 169 11.49 21.08 -2.67
CA LEU A 169 10.10 20.69 -2.70
C LEU A 169 9.32 21.46 -1.62
N LYS A 170 8.16 22.01 -2.00
CA LYS A 170 7.26 22.74 -1.11
C LYS A 170 6.29 21.77 -0.43
N ASP A 171 5.43 22.26 0.43
CA ASP A 171 4.39 21.50 1.14
C ASP A 171 3.06 21.38 0.37
N VAL A 172 2.92 21.98 -0.81
CA VAL A 172 1.79 21.77 -1.71
C VAL A 172 2.24 20.91 -2.88
N TRP A 173 1.76 19.66 -2.90
CA TRP A 173 2.16 18.66 -3.88
C TRP A 173 1.09 18.43 -4.93
N ASN A 174 1.38 18.81 -6.16
CA ASN A 174 0.51 18.56 -7.31
C ASN A 174 0.88 17.20 -7.95
N LEU A 175 0.32 16.13 -7.46
CA LEU A 175 0.52 14.77 -7.95
C LEU A 175 -0.80 14.14 -8.34
N ASN A 176 -0.84 13.50 -9.52
CA ASN A 176 -2.06 12.83 -9.95
C ASN A 176 -2.32 11.56 -9.13
N MET A 177 -3.60 11.25 -8.95
CA MET A 177 -4.04 9.94 -8.46
C MET A 177 -3.70 8.86 -9.50
N VAL A 178 -3.70 7.60 -9.06
CA VAL A 178 -3.50 6.44 -9.95
C VAL A 178 -4.58 6.44 -11.04
N GLY A 179 -4.17 6.67 -12.28
CA GLY A 179 -5.07 6.70 -13.43
C GLY A 179 -5.68 5.32 -13.74
N ARG A 180 -6.82 5.32 -14.44
CA ARG A 180 -7.51 4.06 -14.81
C ARG A 180 -6.65 3.16 -15.72
N THR A 181 -5.77 3.73 -16.50
CA THR A 181 -4.86 3.06 -17.44
C THR A 181 -3.42 2.99 -16.95
N SER A 182 -3.15 3.40 -15.71
CA SER A 182 -1.81 3.35 -15.13
C SER A 182 -1.33 1.91 -14.97
N LYS A 183 -0.07 1.65 -15.31
CA LYS A 183 0.57 0.34 -15.14
C LYS A 183 0.70 -0.08 -13.68
N GLU A 184 0.81 0.89 -12.74
CA GLU A 184 0.86 0.62 -11.30
C GLU A 184 -0.50 0.24 -10.69
N ARG A 185 -1.60 0.34 -11.46
CA ARG A 185 -2.94 0.11 -10.97
C ARG A 185 -3.20 -1.38 -10.74
N VAL A 186 -3.53 -1.73 -9.49
CA VAL A 186 -3.83 -3.12 -9.07
C VAL A 186 -5.31 -3.37 -8.77
N GLY A 187 -6.20 -2.42 -9.11
CA GLY A 187 -7.63 -2.56 -8.85
C GLY A 187 -8.07 -2.21 -7.43
N TYR A 188 -7.17 -1.90 -6.53
CA TYR A 188 -7.50 -1.41 -5.18
C TYR A 188 -8.04 0.01 -5.27
N ARG A 189 -9.26 0.25 -4.75
CA ARG A 189 -10.00 1.49 -5.01
C ARG A 189 -9.32 2.74 -4.46
N THR A 190 -8.68 2.62 -3.30
CA THR A 190 -8.01 3.72 -2.59
C THR A 190 -6.49 3.69 -2.74
N GLN A 191 -5.99 3.00 -3.76
CA GLN A 191 -4.55 2.91 -4.04
C GLN A 191 -3.92 4.31 -4.17
N LYS A 192 -2.88 4.56 -3.38
CA LYS A 192 -2.07 5.78 -3.49
C LYS A 192 -1.01 5.61 -4.60
N PRO A 193 -0.67 6.70 -5.33
CA PRO A 193 0.36 6.63 -6.37
C PRO A 193 1.76 6.41 -5.77
N GLU A 194 2.58 5.65 -6.48
CA GLU A 194 3.96 5.38 -6.06
C GLU A 194 4.77 6.68 -5.92
N SER A 195 4.53 7.66 -6.79
CA SER A 195 5.20 8.97 -6.75
C SER A 195 4.95 9.76 -5.46
N LEU A 196 3.80 9.57 -4.79
CA LEU A 196 3.51 10.19 -3.50
C LEU A 196 4.37 9.55 -2.41
N LEU A 197 4.40 8.21 -2.35
CA LEU A 197 5.16 7.47 -1.37
C LEU A 197 6.67 7.63 -1.58
N GLU A 198 7.12 7.75 -2.83
CA GLU A 198 8.53 8.00 -3.16
C GLU A 198 9.03 9.33 -2.58
N ARG A 199 8.26 10.42 -2.72
CA ARG A 199 8.59 11.69 -2.08
C ARG A 199 8.73 11.56 -0.57
N ILE A 200 7.79 10.88 0.08
CA ILE A 200 7.79 10.66 1.53
C ILE A 200 9.01 9.85 1.97
N ILE A 201 9.21 8.69 1.33
CA ILE A 201 10.25 7.73 1.70
C ILE A 201 11.64 8.32 1.49
N LEU A 202 11.88 8.94 0.34
CA LEU A 202 13.18 9.55 0.04
C LEU A 202 13.48 10.76 0.96
N SER A 203 12.45 11.53 1.33
CA SER A 203 12.65 12.68 2.21
C SER A 203 13.00 12.30 3.65
N SER A 204 12.48 11.19 4.17
CA SER A 204 12.55 10.90 5.61
C SER A 204 13.12 9.52 5.94
N SER A 205 13.95 8.96 5.05
CA SER A 205 14.65 7.70 5.29
C SER A 205 15.96 7.62 4.52
N GLU A 206 16.84 6.74 4.96
CA GLU A 206 18.09 6.35 4.31
C GLU A 206 17.97 4.93 3.75
N GLU A 207 18.95 4.46 2.93
CA GLU A 207 19.02 3.03 2.56
C GLU A 207 19.04 2.18 3.83
N ASP A 208 18.44 0.99 3.80
CA ASP A 208 18.26 0.07 4.94
C ASP A 208 17.36 0.56 6.09
N SER A 209 16.84 1.77 6.06
CA SER A 209 15.84 2.24 7.02
C SER A 209 14.61 1.33 7.05
N ILE A 210 13.97 1.19 8.21
CA ILE A 210 12.75 0.41 8.36
C ILE A 210 11.53 1.34 8.21
N ILE A 211 10.78 1.11 7.14
CA ILE A 211 9.54 1.84 6.83
C ILE A 211 8.34 1.01 7.31
N ALA A 212 7.39 1.62 7.98
CA ALA A 212 6.18 0.93 8.40
C ALA A 212 4.91 1.60 7.87
N ASP A 213 3.91 0.75 7.53
CA ASP A 213 2.57 1.17 7.18
C ASP A 213 1.55 0.20 7.80
N PHE A 214 0.77 0.71 8.77
CA PHE A 214 -0.17 -0.10 9.54
C PHE A 214 -1.61 -0.04 9.01
N PHE A 215 -1.81 0.60 7.84
CA PHE A 215 -3.04 0.62 7.06
C PHE A 215 -2.68 0.43 5.59
N ALA A 216 -1.99 -0.68 5.30
CA ALA A 216 -1.21 -0.89 4.09
C ALA A 216 -2.01 -0.90 2.79
N GLY A 217 -3.30 -1.23 2.84
CA GLY A 217 -4.21 -1.24 1.68
C GLY A 217 -3.65 -2.03 0.51
N SER A 218 -3.26 -1.34 -0.55
CA SER A 218 -2.67 -1.97 -1.75
C SER A 218 -1.16 -2.25 -1.66
N GLY A 219 -0.51 -1.91 -0.53
CA GLY A 219 0.92 -2.13 -0.31
C GLY A 219 1.85 -1.20 -1.08
N THR A 220 1.39 -0.04 -1.52
CA THR A 220 2.25 0.91 -2.27
C THR A 220 3.49 1.30 -1.47
N THR A 221 3.38 1.42 -0.15
CA THR A 221 4.48 1.73 0.75
C THR A 221 5.60 0.68 0.65
N ALA A 222 5.29 -0.63 0.67
CA ALA A 222 6.29 -1.68 0.52
C ALA A 222 6.94 -1.68 -0.85
N VAL A 223 6.12 -1.50 -1.91
CA VAL A 223 6.63 -1.46 -3.29
C VAL A 223 7.68 -0.36 -3.45
N VAL A 224 7.37 0.84 -2.96
CA VAL A 224 8.29 1.98 -3.08
C VAL A 224 9.51 1.81 -2.16
N ALA A 225 9.31 1.31 -0.93
CA ALA A 225 10.41 1.01 -0.01
C ALA A 225 11.39 0.01 -0.63
N GLN A 226 10.87 -1.11 -1.17
CA GLN A 226 11.69 -2.14 -1.82
C GLN A 226 12.47 -1.61 -3.03
N LYS A 227 11.82 -0.85 -3.92
CA LYS A 227 12.46 -0.21 -5.08
C LYS A 227 13.62 0.70 -4.70
N ASN A 228 13.52 1.32 -3.52
CA ASN A 228 14.51 2.26 -3.00
C ASN A 228 15.45 1.64 -1.95
N LYS A 229 15.53 0.31 -1.84
CA LYS A 229 16.40 -0.41 -0.90
C LYS A 229 16.13 -0.08 0.58
N ARG A 230 14.87 0.07 0.94
CA ARG A 230 14.42 0.21 2.33
C ARG A 230 13.74 -1.09 2.76
N ARG A 231 13.92 -1.45 4.02
CA ARG A 231 13.17 -2.54 4.64
C ARG A 231 11.77 -2.04 5.00
N TRP A 232 10.80 -2.94 5.02
CA TRP A 232 9.42 -2.55 5.26
C TRP A 232 8.67 -3.51 6.17
N ILE A 233 7.69 -2.96 6.88
CA ILE A 233 6.73 -3.70 7.72
C ILE A 233 5.34 -3.16 7.37
N LEU A 234 4.45 -4.05 6.96
CA LEU A 234 3.07 -3.70 6.65
C LEU A 234 2.11 -4.44 7.55
N SER A 235 0.98 -3.82 7.87
CA SER A 235 -0.18 -4.54 8.39
C SER A 235 -1.47 -4.01 7.78
N ASP A 236 -2.42 -4.90 7.61
CA ASP A 236 -3.79 -4.58 7.19
C ASP A 236 -4.74 -5.62 7.76
N SER A 237 -5.99 -5.26 7.98
CA SER A 237 -7.03 -6.18 8.47
C SER A 237 -7.79 -6.87 7.34
N GLY A 238 -7.56 -6.49 6.09
CA GLY A 238 -8.28 -7.00 4.92
C GLY A 238 -7.54 -8.13 4.22
N ASP A 239 -8.20 -9.27 4.01
CA ASP A 239 -7.63 -10.42 3.29
C ASP A 239 -7.22 -10.07 1.85
N ILE A 240 -8.03 -9.23 1.19
CA ILE A 240 -7.76 -8.75 -0.17
C ILE A 240 -6.49 -7.88 -0.20
N SER A 241 -6.29 -7.04 0.81
CA SER A 241 -5.08 -6.25 0.97
C SER A 241 -3.85 -7.17 1.00
N THR A 242 -3.86 -8.19 1.85
CA THR A 242 -2.77 -9.17 1.95
C THR A 242 -2.48 -9.85 0.62
N SER A 243 -3.50 -10.29 -0.10
CA SER A 243 -3.35 -10.95 -1.41
C SER A 243 -2.72 -10.00 -2.45
N ILE A 244 -3.17 -8.74 -2.51
CA ILE A 244 -2.63 -7.74 -3.43
C ILE A 244 -1.18 -7.39 -3.07
N ILE A 245 -0.88 -7.22 -1.78
CA ILE A 245 0.49 -6.94 -1.31
C ILE A 245 1.43 -8.06 -1.71
N ARG A 246 1.06 -9.31 -1.46
CA ARG A 246 1.87 -10.49 -1.83
C ARG A 246 2.19 -10.50 -3.31
N LYS A 247 1.18 -10.29 -4.17
CA LYS A 247 1.38 -10.23 -5.61
C LYS A 247 2.35 -9.13 -6.01
N ARG A 248 2.14 -7.91 -5.52
CA ARG A 248 2.99 -6.75 -5.86
C ARG A 248 4.43 -6.89 -5.38
N VAL A 249 4.59 -7.36 -4.14
CA VAL A 249 5.93 -7.55 -3.56
C VAL A 249 6.64 -8.70 -4.24
N GLY A 250 5.97 -9.82 -4.52
CA GLY A 250 6.53 -10.96 -5.24
C GLY A 250 7.04 -10.63 -6.65
N GLU A 251 6.49 -9.57 -7.29
CA GLU A 251 6.99 -9.10 -8.60
C GLU A 251 8.34 -8.39 -8.53
N ILE A 252 8.72 -7.86 -7.36
CA ILE A 252 9.88 -6.97 -7.19
C ILE A 252 10.86 -7.42 -6.10
N ALA A 253 10.45 -8.33 -5.21
CA ALA A 253 11.31 -8.81 -4.14
C ALA A 253 12.36 -9.78 -4.69
N ASN A 254 13.62 -9.53 -4.38
CA ASN A 254 14.73 -10.43 -4.68
C ASN A 254 15.05 -11.33 -3.48
N GLU A 255 14.46 -11.08 -2.33
CA GLU A 255 14.67 -11.77 -1.07
C GLU A 255 13.33 -12.21 -0.47
N GLY A 256 13.34 -13.25 0.35
CA GLY A 256 12.15 -13.72 1.03
C GLY A 256 11.62 -12.71 2.06
N TYR A 257 10.31 -12.77 2.33
CA TYR A 257 9.66 -12.00 3.39
C TYR A 257 8.82 -12.90 4.29
N THR A 258 8.47 -12.40 5.48
CA THR A 258 7.69 -13.16 6.47
C THR A 258 6.26 -12.60 6.53
N ILE A 259 5.28 -13.49 6.50
CA ILE A 259 3.88 -13.16 6.75
C ILE A 259 3.51 -13.62 8.16
N LEU A 260 3.02 -12.67 8.97
CA LEU A 260 2.49 -12.93 10.31
C LEU A 260 0.96 -12.85 10.25
N ASN A 261 0.27 -13.93 10.54
CA ASN A 261 -1.17 -13.93 10.70
C ASN A 261 -1.53 -13.82 12.19
N MET A 262 -2.20 -12.72 12.57
CA MET A 262 -2.63 -12.46 13.94
C MET A 262 -3.96 -13.14 14.29
N ASN A 263 -4.70 -13.62 13.28
CA ASN A 263 -5.94 -14.37 13.46
C ASN A 263 -5.64 -15.88 13.39
N GLU A 264 -6.40 -16.69 14.12
CA GLU A 264 -6.38 -18.13 13.87
C GLU A 264 -6.82 -18.39 12.42
N PHE A 265 -6.07 -19.24 11.71
CA PHE A 265 -6.43 -19.67 10.36
C PHE A 265 -7.80 -20.36 10.43
N LYS A 266 -8.86 -19.66 10.04
CA LYS A 266 -10.22 -20.24 9.93
C LYS A 266 -10.45 -20.95 8.60
N TYR A 267 -9.51 -20.89 7.65
CA TYR A 267 -9.67 -21.46 6.32
C TYR A 267 -8.85 -22.74 6.19
N GLU A 268 -9.54 -23.85 6.11
CA GLU A 268 -8.97 -25.12 5.64
C GLU A 268 -9.03 -25.18 4.09
N ASP A 269 -8.54 -24.17 3.42
CA ASP A 269 -8.34 -24.26 1.98
C ASP A 269 -7.25 -25.29 1.71
N ARG A 270 -7.63 -26.43 1.15
CA ARG A 270 -6.72 -27.54 0.89
C ARG A 270 -6.32 -27.54 -0.58
N MET A 271 -5.10 -27.14 -0.83
CA MET A 271 -4.47 -27.36 -2.12
C MET A 271 -3.82 -28.75 -2.11
N ARG A 272 -4.20 -29.63 -3.05
CA ARG A 272 -3.56 -30.92 -3.25
C ARG A 272 -2.60 -30.82 -4.41
N PHE A 273 -1.37 -31.24 -4.18
CA PHE A 273 -0.35 -31.31 -5.22
C PHE A 273 0.51 -32.55 -5.04
N ASP A 274 1.01 -33.08 -6.16
CA ASP A 274 2.07 -34.08 -6.17
C ASP A 274 3.40 -33.38 -6.41
N LEU A 275 4.38 -33.69 -5.57
CA LEU A 275 5.74 -33.19 -5.71
C LEU A 275 6.63 -34.28 -6.29
N LYS A 276 7.16 -34.08 -7.48
CA LYS A 276 8.20 -34.96 -8.08
C LYS A 276 9.54 -34.26 -8.05
N LYS A 277 10.54 -34.94 -7.49
CA LYS A 277 11.92 -34.51 -7.49
C LYS A 277 12.64 -35.20 -8.63
N GLU A 278 13.20 -34.42 -9.55
CA GLU A 278 14.10 -34.89 -10.62
C GLU A 278 15.50 -34.37 -10.30
N SER A 279 16.49 -35.26 -10.19
CA SER A 279 17.88 -34.88 -9.88
C SER A 279 18.76 -35.24 -11.08
N SER A 280 19.59 -34.28 -11.54
CA SER A 280 20.67 -34.48 -12.45
C SER A 280 22.02 -34.16 -11.79
N GLU A 281 23.15 -34.38 -12.45
CA GLU A 281 24.45 -34.07 -11.86
C GLU A 281 24.64 -32.57 -11.62
N GLU A 282 23.89 -31.70 -12.33
CA GLU A 282 24.05 -30.24 -12.26
C GLU A 282 22.86 -29.50 -11.58
N SER A 283 21.71 -30.17 -11.40
CA SER A 283 20.51 -29.49 -10.86
C SER A 283 19.53 -30.44 -10.18
N ILE A 284 18.74 -29.89 -9.25
CA ILE A 284 17.58 -30.52 -8.65
C ILE A 284 16.35 -29.74 -9.08
N ILE A 285 15.44 -30.41 -9.78
CA ILE A 285 14.19 -29.82 -10.25
C ILE A 285 13.04 -30.42 -9.43
N TYR A 286 12.21 -29.56 -8.85
CA TYR A 286 10.98 -29.97 -8.22
C TYR A 286 9.81 -29.63 -9.13
N LYS A 287 9.06 -30.65 -9.56
CA LYS A 287 7.84 -30.48 -10.35
C LYS A 287 6.62 -30.57 -9.46
N PHE A 288 5.83 -29.52 -9.43
CA PHE A 288 4.56 -29.47 -8.71
C PHE A 288 3.42 -29.74 -9.69
N ASN A 289 2.68 -30.82 -9.46
CA ASN A 289 1.43 -31.09 -10.18
C ASN A 289 0.26 -30.75 -9.26
N PHE A 290 -0.45 -29.67 -9.58
CA PHE A 290 -1.64 -29.32 -8.83
C PHE A 290 -2.79 -30.25 -9.21
N MET A 291 -3.35 -30.93 -8.22
CA MET A 291 -4.46 -31.87 -8.41
C MET A 291 -5.81 -31.24 -8.14
N ASN A 292 -5.94 -30.44 -7.10
CA ASN A 292 -7.18 -29.79 -6.71
C ASN A 292 -6.91 -28.61 -5.76
N TYR A 293 -7.82 -27.61 -5.82
CA TYR A 293 -7.89 -26.51 -4.87
C TYR A 293 -9.33 -26.40 -4.37
N ASP A 294 -9.55 -26.83 -3.13
CA ASP A 294 -10.87 -26.78 -2.48
C ASP A 294 -11.05 -25.42 -1.82
N ILE A 295 -11.93 -24.63 -2.39
CA ILE A 295 -12.34 -23.34 -1.85
C ILE A 295 -13.77 -23.46 -1.29
N ASP A 296 -13.98 -23.03 -0.05
CA ASP A 296 -15.33 -22.90 0.49
C ASP A 296 -16.00 -21.63 -0.07
N VAL A 297 -16.66 -21.80 -1.23
CA VAL A 297 -17.36 -20.70 -1.92
C VAL A 297 -18.54 -20.20 -1.10
N ASP A 298 -19.09 -21.00 -0.18
CA ASP A 298 -20.26 -20.65 0.63
C ASP A 298 -19.86 -19.74 1.81
N SER A 299 -18.59 -19.77 2.23
CA SER A 299 -18.05 -18.82 3.21
C SER A 299 -17.87 -17.41 2.67
N LEU A 300 -17.87 -17.23 1.34
CA LEU A 300 -17.77 -15.94 0.71
C LEU A 300 -19.17 -15.28 0.67
N GLU A 301 -19.32 -14.11 1.25
CA GLU A 301 -20.57 -13.31 1.23
C GLU A 301 -20.92 -12.82 -0.19
N LEU A 302 -21.21 -13.74 -1.09
CA LEU A 302 -21.56 -13.46 -2.47
C LEU A 302 -23.06 -13.65 -2.71
N ASN A 303 -23.63 -12.85 -3.60
CA ASN A 303 -25.01 -13.11 -4.04
C ASN A 303 -25.09 -14.44 -4.83
N ASN A 304 -26.26 -15.10 -4.82
CA ASN A 304 -26.48 -16.43 -5.40
C ASN A 304 -25.95 -16.60 -6.84
N LYS A 305 -26.07 -15.56 -7.68
CA LYS A 305 -25.59 -15.63 -9.07
C LYS A 305 -24.07 -15.65 -9.17
N LYS A 306 -23.38 -14.85 -8.35
CA LYS A 306 -21.92 -14.79 -8.30
C LYS A 306 -21.34 -16.06 -7.67
N SER A 307 -21.98 -16.58 -6.62
CA SER A 307 -21.62 -17.84 -5.98
C SER A 307 -21.70 -19.02 -6.96
N GLN A 308 -22.76 -19.10 -7.80
CA GLN A 308 -22.89 -20.14 -8.83
C GLN A 308 -21.79 -20.05 -9.89
N ILE A 309 -21.43 -18.84 -10.33
CA ILE A 309 -20.33 -18.64 -11.30
C ILE A 309 -19.00 -19.14 -10.68
N LEU A 310 -18.72 -18.75 -9.45
CA LEU A 310 -17.48 -19.16 -8.77
C LEU A 310 -17.42 -20.67 -8.55
N LYS A 311 -18.50 -21.31 -8.09
CA LYS A 311 -18.62 -22.78 -7.96
C LYS A 311 -18.36 -23.49 -9.29
N LYS A 312 -18.82 -22.93 -10.39
CA LYS A 312 -18.58 -23.48 -11.73
C LYS A 312 -17.11 -23.36 -12.13
N ILE A 313 -16.47 -22.20 -11.87
CA ILE A 313 -15.03 -21.99 -12.15
C ILE A 313 -14.19 -22.97 -11.31
N VAL A 314 -14.46 -23.10 -10.02
CA VAL A 314 -13.78 -24.07 -9.14
C VAL A 314 -13.87 -25.49 -9.67
N LYS A 315 -15.05 -25.90 -10.15
CA LYS A 315 -15.29 -27.23 -10.69
C LYS A 315 -14.59 -27.49 -12.01
N ASP A 316 -14.66 -26.53 -12.95
CA ASP A 316 -14.22 -26.72 -14.34
C ASP A 316 -12.73 -26.36 -14.56
N SER A 317 -12.20 -25.42 -13.77
CA SER A 317 -10.86 -24.85 -13.98
C SER A 317 -10.35 -24.20 -12.69
N HIS A 318 -10.15 -25.00 -11.64
CA HIS A 318 -9.73 -24.52 -10.31
C HIS A 318 -8.44 -23.67 -10.31
N LEU A 319 -7.51 -23.92 -11.24
CA LEU A 319 -6.28 -23.11 -11.38
C LEU A 319 -6.53 -21.68 -11.87
N GLU A 320 -7.69 -21.40 -12.47
CA GLU A 320 -8.05 -20.03 -12.87
C GLU A 320 -8.19 -19.07 -11.68
N LEU A 321 -8.36 -19.61 -10.47
CA LEU A 321 -8.46 -18.85 -9.23
C LEU A 321 -7.11 -18.61 -8.56
N VAL A 322 -6.04 -19.20 -9.09
CA VAL A 322 -4.69 -19.12 -8.53
C VAL A 322 -3.88 -18.11 -9.31
N ASP A 323 -3.69 -16.92 -8.77
CA ASP A 323 -2.83 -15.89 -9.35
C ASP A 323 -1.38 -15.98 -8.87
N TYR A 324 -1.16 -16.62 -7.72
CA TYR A 324 0.08 -16.57 -7.00
C TYR A 324 0.26 -17.79 -6.10
N ILE A 325 1.48 -18.32 -6.04
CA ILE A 325 1.86 -19.40 -5.12
C ILE A 325 3.12 -19.00 -4.37
N GLY A 326 3.07 -19.13 -3.04
CA GLY A 326 4.24 -19.06 -2.18
C GLY A 326 4.54 -20.41 -1.56
N ILE A 327 5.80 -20.83 -1.58
CA ILE A 327 6.28 -22.02 -0.89
C ILE A 327 7.06 -21.58 0.34
N GLY A 328 6.64 -22.05 1.49
CA GLY A 328 7.25 -21.71 2.76
C GLY A 328 6.96 -22.74 3.82
N HIS A 329 7.36 -22.47 5.05
CA HIS A 329 7.01 -23.29 6.20
C HIS A 329 6.33 -22.45 7.29
N LEU A 330 5.33 -23.04 7.93
CA LEU A 330 4.65 -22.46 9.08
C LEU A 330 5.50 -22.69 10.33
N THR A 331 5.79 -21.63 11.07
CA THR A 331 6.46 -21.74 12.37
C THR A 331 5.45 -21.99 13.49
N ASN A 332 5.95 -22.40 14.66
CA ASN A 332 5.14 -22.58 15.87
C ASN A 332 4.49 -21.29 16.39
N LYS A 333 4.79 -20.13 15.78
CA LYS A 333 4.23 -18.81 16.12
C LYS A 333 3.21 -18.31 15.10
N ASN A 334 2.67 -19.19 14.25
CA ASN A 334 1.79 -18.84 13.12
C ASN A 334 2.43 -17.85 12.11
N GLU A 335 3.74 -17.91 11.98
CA GLU A 335 4.49 -17.17 10.98
C GLU A 335 4.69 -18.06 9.76
N ILE A 336 4.47 -17.53 8.56
CA ILE A 336 4.80 -18.23 7.33
C ILE A 336 6.07 -17.60 6.77
N ASN A 337 7.17 -18.33 6.82
CA ASN A 337 8.42 -17.95 6.17
C ASN A 337 8.36 -18.39 4.72
N ILE A 338 8.22 -17.46 3.81
CA ILE A 338 8.18 -17.71 2.37
C ILE A 338 9.61 -17.88 1.87
N ILE A 339 9.90 -19.03 1.30
CA ILE A 339 11.22 -19.36 0.75
C ILE A 339 11.24 -19.11 -0.76
N TYR A 340 10.09 -19.29 -1.40
CA TYR A 340 9.95 -19.20 -2.85
C TYR A 340 8.54 -18.76 -3.26
N GLU A 341 8.44 -17.95 -4.30
CA GLU A 341 7.18 -17.40 -4.79
C GLU A 341 7.12 -17.42 -6.33
N GLY A 342 5.92 -17.59 -6.85
CA GLY A 342 5.66 -17.56 -8.28
C GLY A 342 4.36 -16.85 -8.63
N LEU A 343 4.36 -16.20 -9.79
CA LEU A 343 3.20 -15.53 -10.37
C LEU A 343 2.67 -16.31 -11.55
N ARG A 344 1.35 -16.31 -11.71
CA ARG A 344 0.73 -16.80 -12.92
C ARG A 344 0.96 -15.80 -14.05
N LYS A 345 1.64 -16.23 -15.14
CA LYS A 345 1.77 -15.48 -16.38
C LYS A 345 1.22 -16.32 -17.53
N GLN A 346 0.21 -15.76 -18.26
CA GLN A 346 -0.31 -16.36 -19.51
C GLN A 346 -0.61 -17.86 -19.39
N ASP A 347 -1.57 -18.24 -18.57
CA ASP A 347 -2.00 -19.64 -18.36
C ASP A 347 -0.91 -20.62 -17.88
N ARG A 348 0.24 -20.14 -17.48
CA ARG A 348 1.31 -20.92 -16.84
C ARG A 348 1.67 -20.30 -15.49
N LEU A 349 1.77 -21.17 -14.51
CA LEU A 349 2.40 -20.82 -13.25
C LEU A 349 3.92 -20.89 -13.48
N ILE A 350 4.60 -19.77 -13.38
CA ILE A 350 6.06 -19.72 -13.43
C ILE A 350 6.52 -19.67 -11.99
N ILE A 351 7.09 -20.76 -11.57
CA ILE A 351 7.68 -20.92 -10.25
C ILE A 351 9.16 -20.59 -10.36
#